data_4777022ffb3c04d35ba91f1affdf684e
#
_entry.id   4777022ffb3c04d35ba91f1affdf684e
#
_cell.length_a   1.000
_cell.length_b   1.000
_cell.length_c   1.000
_cell.angle_alpha   90.00
_cell.angle_beta   90.00
_cell.angle_gamma   90.00
#
_symmetry.space_group_name_H-M   'P 1'
#
loop_
_entity.id
_entity.type
_entity.pdbx_description
1 polymer ?
#
loop_
_entity_poly.entity_id
_entity_poly.type
_entity_poly.pdbx_seq_one_letter_code
_entity_poly.pdbx_strand_id
1 'polypeptide(L)'
;MKKGFISFLIMTLMITSISLANISSVQAATTDNAVTTTDNTIKVSLENIRDIMIENNLDIKIQHDALEIVQQEYHDARDAYDAYDGEPTVSEEPTDKTDPDYETKKEQYDKEVATLKAYNTAKTTYETKLDDYKIAKTAYDKAVEAKVIAAQGAYINYLSNLSDAKLKDDAVKSNEKEEQVYKLQYESGFISKNKYTSLLQNNTTPVNELKQLKDNEELARIKLCNTLGISPEENITFNTDITQDFEVIAKIDYNTDLEKMLENNIEIKDKNDEIDDLKDAEDDYDNQDIYDYKVEKANNELKLLMNDAETSFKEQYNTLMNSYNSIKSSYDSINQEKNTYSIMQTKYDYGFVSQKEVNDEKLTLDTNESALQAKKNTLYVNYLNYLQTKEGY
;
A
#
# COMPACT_ATOMS: atom_id res chain seq x y z
N MET A 1 7.41 33.51 -27.97
CA MET A 1 6.94 32.47 -27.05
C MET A 1 8.09 31.51 -26.94
N LYS A 2 8.92 31.69 -25.95
CA LYS A 2 10.08 30.82 -25.69
C LYS A 2 9.57 29.64 -24.88
N LYS A 3 9.79 28.42 -25.36
CA LYS A 3 9.50 27.19 -24.65
C LYS A 3 10.68 26.93 -23.74
N GLY A 4 10.45 26.82 -22.42
CA GLY A 4 11.49 26.42 -21.48
C GLY A 4 11.98 25.01 -21.84
N PHE A 5 13.25 24.87 -22.00
CA PHE A 5 13.94 23.61 -22.14
C PHE A 5 14.11 23.00 -20.76
N ILE A 6 13.66 21.76 -20.61
CA ILE A 6 13.90 20.95 -19.41
C ILE A 6 15.01 19.98 -19.78
N SER A 7 16.18 20.16 -19.17
CA SER A 7 17.34 19.29 -19.36
C SER A 7 17.27 18.12 -18.37
N PHE A 8 17.71 16.96 -18.79
CA PHE A 8 17.37 15.69 -18.17
C PHE A 8 18.62 14.93 -17.70
N LEU A 9 18.68 14.67 -16.41
CA LEU A 9 19.61 13.74 -15.82
C LEU A 9 18.95 12.36 -15.70
N ILE A 10 19.45 11.38 -16.44
CA ILE A 10 19.02 9.99 -16.35
C ILE A 10 19.48 9.44 -15.00
N MET A 11 18.61 9.43 -14.00
CA MET A 11 18.84 8.69 -12.77
C MET A 11 18.33 7.26 -12.97
N THR A 12 19.26 6.35 -13.18
CA THR A 12 18.97 4.92 -13.25
C THR A 12 18.49 4.45 -11.89
N LEU A 13 17.18 4.36 -11.73
CA LEU A 13 16.59 3.68 -10.59
C LEU A 13 16.96 2.21 -10.71
N MET A 14 17.90 1.74 -9.89
CA MET A 14 18.10 0.31 -9.71
C MET A 14 16.85 -0.24 -9.01
N ILE A 15 15.88 -0.62 -9.82
CA ILE A 15 14.89 -1.60 -9.36
C ILE A 15 15.71 -2.86 -9.13
N THR A 16 15.93 -3.22 -7.87
CA THR A 16 16.35 -4.57 -7.50
C THR A 16 15.27 -5.49 -8.04
N SER A 17 15.54 -6.01 -9.24
CA SER A 17 14.79 -7.09 -9.83
C SER A 17 14.79 -8.25 -8.83
N ILE A 18 13.69 -8.39 -8.08
CA ILE A 18 13.33 -9.68 -7.49
C ILE A 18 13.17 -10.60 -8.70
N SER A 19 14.16 -11.45 -8.87
CA SER A 19 14.24 -12.44 -9.92
C SER A 19 12.94 -13.26 -9.95
N LEU A 20 12.13 -13.02 -10.97
CA LEU A 20 11.19 -14.02 -11.48
C LEU A 20 12.04 -15.16 -12.09
N ALA A 21 12.56 -16.02 -11.24
CA ALA A 21 13.11 -17.29 -11.67
C ALA A 21 12.05 -18.34 -11.44
N ASN A 22 11.56 -18.86 -12.53
CA ASN A 22 10.90 -20.12 -12.78
C ASN A 22 9.50 -20.00 -13.39
N ILE A 23 9.45 -19.50 -14.63
CA ILE A 23 8.45 -19.99 -15.56
C ILE A 23 9.08 -21.22 -16.22
N SER A 24 8.84 -22.39 -15.66
CA SER A 24 9.09 -23.66 -16.33
C SER A 24 8.08 -23.79 -17.45
N SER A 25 8.58 -23.78 -18.68
CA SER A 25 7.86 -24.17 -19.87
C SER A 25 7.24 -25.56 -19.67
N VAL A 26 5.91 -25.61 -19.54
CA VAL A 26 5.16 -26.88 -19.59
C VAL A 26 5.00 -27.26 -21.04
N GLN A 27 5.82 -28.22 -21.47
CA GLN A 27 5.62 -28.99 -22.67
C GLN A 27 4.34 -29.84 -22.52
N ALA A 28 3.42 -29.69 -23.46
CA ALA A 28 2.23 -30.52 -23.52
C ALA A 28 2.63 -31.99 -23.74
N ALA A 29 2.41 -32.82 -22.73
CA ALA A 29 2.36 -34.24 -22.84
C ALA A 29 0.91 -34.68 -22.56
N THR A 30 0.24 -35.13 -23.62
CA THR A 30 -1.03 -35.86 -23.52
C THR A 30 -0.77 -37.21 -22.87
N THR A 31 -1.34 -37.47 -21.70
CA THR A 31 -1.77 -38.80 -21.25
C THR A 31 -2.80 -38.73 -20.14
N ASP A 32 -3.78 -39.58 -20.24
CA ASP A 32 -4.95 -39.91 -19.44
C ASP A 32 -4.99 -39.67 -17.92
N ASN A 33 -6.17 -39.19 -17.53
CA ASN A 33 -6.92 -39.51 -16.29
C ASN A 33 -6.16 -39.61 -14.95
N ALA A 34 -6.08 -38.45 -14.27
CA ALA A 34 -6.41 -38.37 -12.85
C ALA A 34 -6.93 -36.96 -12.61
N VAL A 35 -8.21 -36.82 -12.23
CA VAL A 35 -8.76 -35.59 -11.66
C VAL A 35 -8.06 -35.38 -10.32
N THR A 36 -6.90 -34.76 -10.33
CA THR A 36 -6.35 -34.06 -9.16
C THR A 36 -7.09 -32.75 -9.09
N THR A 37 -8.09 -32.64 -8.21
CA THR A 37 -8.60 -31.38 -7.73
C THR A 37 -7.42 -30.63 -7.11
N THR A 38 -6.76 -29.78 -7.88
CA THR A 38 -5.89 -28.76 -7.35
C THR A 38 -6.80 -27.87 -6.51
N ASP A 39 -6.55 -27.87 -5.21
CA ASP A 39 -7.25 -27.03 -4.25
C ASP A 39 -6.88 -25.57 -4.58
N ASN A 40 -7.71 -24.92 -5.42
CA ASN A 40 -7.52 -23.53 -5.90
C ASN A 40 -7.89 -22.56 -4.78
N THR A 41 -7.33 -22.75 -3.59
CA THR A 41 -7.55 -21.87 -2.45
C THR A 41 -6.61 -20.68 -2.52
N ILE A 42 -7.17 -19.47 -2.63
CA ILE A 42 -6.42 -18.22 -2.53
C ILE A 42 -6.07 -17.98 -1.06
N LYS A 43 -4.78 -17.94 -0.75
CA LYS A 43 -4.30 -17.62 0.59
C LYS A 43 -3.97 -16.13 0.65
N VAL A 44 -4.64 -15.41 1.53
CA VAL A 44 -4.45 -13.97 1.72
C VAL A 44 -3.79 -13.71 3.07
N SER A 45 -2.70 -12.95 3.05
CA SER A 45 -2.00 -12.45 4.24
C SER A 45 -1.55 -11.01 4.01
N LEU A 46 -1.19 -10.28 5.06
CA LEU A 46 -0.67 -8.91 4.92
C LEU A 46 0.58 -8.83 4.04
N GLU A 47 1.40 -9.87 4.03
CA GLU A 47 2.65 -9.93 3.27
C GLU A 47 2.42 -10.02 1.76
N ASN A 48 1.34 -10.68 1.33
CA ASN A 48 1.09 -10.90 -0.10
C ASN A 48 -0.05 -10.03 -0.68
N ILE A 49 -0.59 -9.09 0.10
CA ILE A 49 -1.64 -8.16 -0.36
C ILE A 49 -1.20 -7.42 -1.63
N ARG A 50 0.04 -6.90 -1.65
CA ARG A 50 0.60 -6.18 -2.80
C ARG A 50 0.54 -7.03 -4.07
N ASP A 51 1.06 -8.25 -4.03
CA ASP A 51 1.14 -9.14 -5.18
C ASP A 51 -0.27 -9.49 -5.69
N ILE A 52 -1.18 -9.82 -4.78
CA ILE A 52 -2.59 -10.10 -5.11
C ILE A 52 -3.24 -8.88 -5.79
N MET A 53 -2.99 -7.67 -5.30
CA MET A 53 -3.58 -6.45 -5.86
C MET A 53 -3.02 -6.12 -7.24
N ILE A 54 -1.71 -6.23 -7.44
CA ILE A 54 -1.08 -6.01 -8.75
C ILE A 54 -1.65 -6.99 -9.77
N GLU A 55 -1.85 -8.24 -9.35
CA GLU A 55 -2.37 -9.28 -10.23
C GLU A 55 -3.88 -9.16 -10.53
N ASN A 56 -4.69 -8.70 -9.56
CA ASN A 56 -6.15 -8.83 -9.65
C ASN A 56 -6.91 -7.50 -9.61
N ASN A 57 -6.38 -6.43 -8.98
CA ASN A 57 -7.11 -5.18 -8.83
C ASN A 57 -7.26 -4.44 -10.16
N LEU A 58 -8.52 -4.24 -10.59
CA LEU A 58 -8.84 -3.64 -11.89
C LEU A 58 -8.38 -2.18 -11.99
N ASP A 59 -8.44 -1.41 -10.90
CA ASP A 59 -7.99 -0.01 -10.93
C ASP A 59 -6.48 0.08 -11.14
N ILE A 60 -5.69 -0.82 -10.51
CA ILE A 60 -4.24 -0.89 -10.71
C ILE A 60 -3.93 -1.29 -12.15
N LYS A 61 -4.66 -2.27 -12.71
CA LYS A 61 -4.50 -2.66 -14.12
C LYS A 61 -4.81 -1.52 -15.09
N ILE A 62 -5.90 -0.78 -14.86
CA ILE A 62 -6.26 0.38 -15.70
C ILE A 62 -5.15 1.45 -15.64
N GLN A 63 -4.57 1.70 -14.48
CA GLN A 63 -3.48 2.68 -14.34
C GLN A 63 -2.18 2.16 -14.96
N HIS A 64 -1.91 0.86 -14.86
CA HIS A 64 -0.79 0.23 -15.57
C HIS A 64 -0.94 0.36 -17.09
N ASP A 65 -2.13 0.03 -17.63
CA ASP A 65 -2.39 0.17 -19.07
C ASP A 65 -2.23 1.63 -19.52
N ALA A 66 -2.65 2.60 -18.71
CA ALA A 66 -2.44 4.02 -19.00
C ALA A 66 -0.95 4.40 -19.01
N LEU A 67 -0.15 3.87 -18.09
CA LEU A 67 1.30 4.05 -18.08
C LEU A 67 1.95 3.43 -19.32
N GLU A 68 1.56 2.23 -19.72
CA GLU A 68 2.07 1.55 -20.91
C GLU A 68 1.80 2.36 -22.20
N ILE A 69 0.62 3.02 -22.30
CA ILE A 69 0.31 3.90 -23.43
C ILE A 69 1.30 5.07 -23.49
N VAL A 70 1.52 5.75 -22.36
CA VAL A 70 2.46 6.90 -22.30
C VAL A 70 3.89 6.44 -22.58
N GLN A 71 4.28 5.26 -22.09
CA GLN A 71 5.58 4.66 -22.37
C GLN A 71 5.77 4.35 -23.85
N GLN A 72 4.74 3.83 -24.53
CA GLN A 72 4.82 3.59 -25.97
C GLN A 72 4.93 4.89 -26.76
N GLU A 73 4.18 5.95 -26.39
CA GLU A 73 4.30 7.27 -27.00
C GLU A 73 5.71 7.86 -26.85
N TYR A 74 6.34 7.65 -25.70
CA TYR A 74 7.74 8.02 -25.47
C TYR A 74 8.69 7.24 -26.39
N HIS A 75 8.50 5.92 -26.51
CA HIS A 75 9.36 5.11 -27.39
C HIS A 75 9.22 5.53 -28.87
N ASP A 76 8.00 5.78 -29.32
CA ASP A 76 7.75 6.24 -30.70
C ASP A 76 8.42 7.61 -30.97
N ALA A 77 8.34 8.52 -30.00
CA ALA A 77 8.98 9.84 -30.10
C ALA A 77 10.53 9.74 -30.06
N ARG A 78 11.07 8.85 -29.24
CA ARG A 78 12.52 8.57 -29.19
C ARG A 78 13.00 8.00 -30.51
N ASP A 79 12.33 7.00 -31.06
CA ASP A 79 12.70 6.36 -32.32
C ASP A 79 12.64 7.36 -33.49
N ALA A 80 11.68 8.30 -33.46
CA ALA A 80 11.62 9.38 -34.44
C ALA A 80 12.77 10.39 -34.32
N TYR A 81 13.23 10.68 -33.10
CA TYR A 81 14.41 11.52 -32.85
C TYR A 81 15.71 10.81 -33.19
N ASP A 82 15.86 9.56 -32.82
CA ASP A 82 17.07 8.73 -33.08
C ASP A 82 17.24 8.41 -34.57
N ALA A 83 16.23 8.62 -35.41
CA ALA A 83 16.34 8.49 -36.87
C ALA A 83 17.28 9.54 -37.49
N TYR A 84 17.63 10.59 -36.76
CA TYR A 84 18.60 11.59 -37.16
C TYR A 84 20.01 11.23 -36.65
N ASP A 85 21.00 11.32 -37.53
CA ASP A 85 22.43 11.12 -37.19
C ASP A 85 23.05 12.44 -36.67
N GLY A 86 22.48 12.95 -35.56
CA GLY A 86 22.82 14.23 -34.96
C GLY A 86 22.09 15.43 -35.57
N GLU A 87 22.43 16.63 -35.11
CA GLU A 87 21.79 17.89 -35.53
C GLU A 87 22.19 18.22 -36.97
N PRO A 88 21.18 18.39 -37.88
CA PRO A 88 21.42 18.75 -39.26
C PRO A 88 22.07 20.14 -39.40
N THR A 89 23.09 20.26 -40.21
CA THR A 89 23.72 21.54 -40.53
C THR A 89 22.98 22.22 -41.70
N VAL A 90 22.92 23.55 -41.65
CA VAL A 90 22.31 24.36 -42.72
C VAL A 90 23.42 25.22 -43.35
N SER A 91 23.50 25.21 -44.67
CA SER A 91 24.42 26.05 -45.44
C SER A 91 24.01 27.54 -45.33
N GLU A 92 24.88 28.44 -45.79
CA GLU A 92 24.55 29.87 -45.86
C GLU A 92 23.44 30.10 -46.89
N GLU A 93 22.50 31.00 -46.58
CA GLU A 93 21.44 31.35 -47.52
C GLU A 93 22.01 32.01 -48.79
N PRO A 94 21.77 31.48 -49.99
CA PRO A 94 22.27 32.11 -51.21
C PRO A 94 21.53 33.43 -51.46
N THR A 95 22.29 34.51 -51.58
CA THR A 95 21.76 35.89 -51.77
C THR A 95 22.00 36.45 -53.18
N ASP A 96 22.96 35.93 -53.93
CA ASP A 96 23.29 36.39 -55.29
C ASP A 96 22.39 35.70 -56.35
N LYS A 97 21.33 36.38 -56.71
CA LYS A 97 20.36 35.89 -57.75
C LYS A 97 20.95 35.88 -59.18
N THR A 98 22.16 36.43 -59.40
CA THR A 98 22.81 36.39 -60.68
C THR A 98 23.76 35.21 -60.85
N ASP A 99 23.99 34.44 -59.77
CA ASP A 99 24.73 33.17 -59.79
C ASP A 99 24.00 32.14 -60.66
N PRO A 100 24.62 31.52 -61.67
CA PRO A 100 23.99 30.47 -62.48
C PRO A 100 23.44 29.29 -61.67
N ASP A 101 24.01 29.03 -60.53
CA ASP A 101 23.60 27.94 -59.64
C ASP A 101 22.66 28.39 -58.48
N TYR A 102 22.18 29.63 -58.52
CA TYR A 102 21.33 30.22 -57.46
C TYR A 102 20.13 29.35 -57.09
N GLU A 103 19.33 28.93 -58.08
CA GLU A 103 18.13 28.13 -57.86
C GLU A 103 18.47 26.76 -57.21
N THR A 104 19.51 26.11 -57.64
CA THR A 104 19.99 24.82 -57.09
C THR A 104 20.43 24.98 -55.63
N LYS A 105 21.24 26.03 -55.35
CA LYS A 105 21.70 26.36 -54.01
C LYS A 105 20.55 26.73 -53.08
N LYS A 106 19.54 27.45 -53.60
CA LYS A 106 18.36 27.84 -52.83
C LYS A 106 17.48 26.64 -52.52
N GLU A 107 17.27 25.74 -53.48
CA GLU A 107 16.53 24.49 -53.24
C GLU A 107 17.21 23.60 -52.17
N GLN A 108 18.54 23.51 -52.24
CA GLN A 108 19.31 22.74 -51.20
C GLN A 108 19.20 23.40 -49.85
N TYR A 109 19.40 24.71 -49.71
CA TYR A 109 19.23 25.45 -48.47
C TYR A 109 17.85 25.27 -47.89
N ASP A 110 16.79 25.40 -48.70
CA ASP A 110 15.41 25.21 -48.23
C ASP A 110 15.13 23.78 -47.71
N LYS A 111 15.75 22.75 -48.31
CA LYS A 111 15.69 21.38 -47.84
C LYS A 111 16.44 21.21 -46.49
N GLU A 112 17.61 21.80 -46.36
CA GLU A 112 18.40 21.76 -45.13
C GLU A 112 17.67 22.44 -43.97
N VAL A 113 17.08 23.62 -44.21
CA VAL A 113 16.23 24.33 -43.24
C VAL A 113 15.01 23.49 -42.84
N ALA A 114 14.35 22.84 -43.82
CA ALA A 114 13.22 21.95 -43.52
C ALA A 114 13.62 20.75 -42.68
N THR A 115 14.79 20.16 -42.96
CA THR A 115 15.36 19.03 -42.20
C THR A 115 15.71 19.44 -40.77
N LEU A 116 16.35 20.58 -40.55
CA LEU A 116 16.66 21.12 -39.23
C LEU A 116 15.36 21.41 -38.45
N LYS A 117 14.37 21.96 -39.11
CA LYS A 117 13.06 22.18 -38.46
C LYS A 117 12.41 20.87 -38.03
N ALA A 118 12.45 19.84 -38.88
CA ALA A 118 11.91 18.51 -38.55
C ALA A 118 12.67 17.87 -37.38
N TYR A 119 14.00 17.94 -37.37
CA TYR A 119 14.83 17.51 -36.27
C TYR A 119 14.48 18.20 -34.94
N ASN A 120 14.38 19.54 -34.94
CA ASN A 120 13.99 20.31 -33.76
C ASN A 120 12.59 19.93 -33.26
N THR A 121 11.67 19.64 -34.18
CA THR A 121 10.33 19.17 -33.80
C THR A 121 10.38 17.78 -33.17
N ALA A 122 11.13 16.85 -33.74
CA ALA A 122 11.31 15.50 -33.20
C ALA A 122 11.99 15.53 -31.82
N LYS A 123 13.03 16.35 -31.67
CA LYS A 123 13.73 16.57 -30.40
C LYS A 123 12.76 17.08 -29.32
N THR A 124 12.02 18.16 -29.58
CA THR A 124 11.06 18.72 -28.62
C THR A 124 9.95 17.72 -28.27
N THR A 125 9.49 16.93 -29.24
CA THR A 125 8.48 15.90 -29.00
C THR A 125 9.02 14.80 -28.10
N TYR A 126 10.24 14.31 -28.36
CA TYR A 126 10.91 13.33 -27.53
C TYR A 126 11.08 13.82 -26.07
N GLU A 127 11.61 15.04 -25.89
CA GLU A 127 11.79 15.63 -24.56
C GLU A 127 10.46 15.72 -23.81
N THR A 128 9.39 16.21 -24.47
CA THR A 128 8.04 16.30 -23.88
C THR A 128 7.50 14.92 -23.49
N LYS A 129 7.64 13.91 -24.36
CA LYS A 129 7.12 12.56 -24.09
C LYS A 129 7.92 11.82 -23.01
N LEU A 130 9.21 12.11 -22.90
CA LEU A 130 10.04 11.62 -21.81
C LEU A 130 9.57 12.17 -20.46
N ASP A 131 9.22 13.46 -20.38
CA ASP A 131 8.70 14.08 -19.17
C ASP A 131 7.31 13.53 -18.82
N ASP A 132 6.40 13.43 -19.81
CA ASP A 132 5.09 12.80 -19.63
C ASP A 132 5.22 11.38 -19.04
N TYR A 133 6.14 10.57 -19.57
CA TYR A 133 6.38 9.20 -19.10
C TYR A 133 6.86 9.15 -17.65
N LYS A 134 7.76 10.04 -17.26
CA LYS A 134 8.26 10.09 -15.88
C LYS A 134 7.19 10.50 -14.88
N ILE A 135 6.41 11.53 -15.23
CA ILE A 135 5.28 11.97 -14.40
C ILE A 135 4.26 10.83 -14.26
N ALA A 136 3.92 10.17 -15.37
CA ALA A 136 2.98 9.05 -15.35
C ALA A 136 3.49 7.88 -14.49
N LYS A 137 4.79 7.55 -14.58
CA LYS A 137 5.41 6.49 -13.79
C LYS A 137 5.36 6.79 -12.29
N THR A 138 5.77 7.99 -11.89
CA THR A 138 5.70 8.42 -10.49
C THR A 138 4.25 8.40 -9.96
N ALA A 139 3.29 8.87 -10.77
CA ALA A 139 1.87 8.86 -10.40
C ALA A 139 1.34 7.42 -10.22
N TYR A 140 1.73 6.50 -11.11
CA TYR A 140 1.38 5.08 -11.01
C TYR A 140 1.94 4.46 -9.72
N ASP A 141 3.22 4.65 -9.45
CA ASP A 141 3.88 4.10 -8.27
C ASP A 141 3.20 4.60 -6.98
N LYS A 142 2.95 5.91 -6.86
CA LYS A 142 2.21 6.49 -5.72
C LYS A 142 0.79 5.92 -5.58
N ALA A 143 0.09 5.73 -6.69
CA ALA A 143 -1.27 5.21 -6.67
C ALA A 143 -1.33 3.73 -6.24
N VAL A 144 -0.38 2.90 -6.67
CA VAL A 144 -0.25 1.51 -6.22
C VAL A 144 -0.03 1.46 -4.72
N GLU A 145 0.92 2.27 -4.20
CA GLU A 145 1.20 2.31 -2.76
C GLU A 145 -0.03 2.73 -1.93
N ALA A 146 -0.72 3.79 -2.35
CA ALA A 146 -1.94 4.24 -1.67
C ALA A 146 -3.02 3.15 -1.61
N LYS A 147 -3.18 2.38 -2.70
CA LYS A 147 -4.15 1.27 -2.74
C LYS A 147 -3.72 0.08 -1.89
N VAL A 148 -2.43 -0.24 -1.82
CA VAL A 148 -1.88 -1.28 -0.93
C VAL A 148 -2.13 -0.92 0.53
N ILE A 149 -1.86 0.31 0.95
CA ILE A 149 -2.17 0.80 2.31
C ILE A 149 -3.67 0.67 2.63
N ALA A 150 -4.54 1.09 1.68
CA ALA A 150 -5.99 0.96 1.86
C ALA A 150 -6.43 -0.52 2.01
N ALA A 151 -5.83 -1.44 1.25
CA ALA A 151 -6.11 -2.87 1.34
C ALA A 151 -5.62 -3.47 2.67
N GLN A 152 -4.46 -3.08 3.16
CA GLN A 152 -3.96 -3.46 4.49
C GLN A 152 -4.92 -2.99 5.59
N GLY A 153 -5.42 -1.75 5.50
CA GLY A 153 -6.42 -1.22 6.42
C GLY A 153 -7.74 -2.02 6.36
N ALA A 154 -8.21 -2.38 5.16
CA ALA A 154 -9.40 -3.21 4.97
C ALA A 154 -9.20 -4.62 5.56
N TYR A 155 -8.01 -5.20 5.42
CA TYR A 155 -7.66 -6.49 6.01
C TYR A 155 -7.73 -6.45 7.54
N ILE A 156 -7.13 -5.45 8.19
CA ILE A 156 -7.20 -5.27 9.63
C ILE A 156 -8.64 -5.07 10.11
N ASN A 157 -9.43 -4.30 9.37
CA ASN A 157 -10.86 -4.13 9.68
C ASN A 157 -11.63 -5.46 9.60
N TYR A 158 -11.35 -6.30 8.60
CA TYR A 158 -11.94 -7.64 8.51
C TYR A 158 -11.55 -8.50 9.72
N LEU A 159 -10.26 -8.55 10.08
CA LEU A 159 -9.79 -9.33 11.24
C LEU A 159 -10.43 -8.86 12.56
N SER A 160 -10.64 -7.55 12.72
CA SER A 160 -11.32 -7.00 13.88
C SER A 160 -12.77 -7.47 13.96
N ASN A 161 -13.54 -7.34 12.87
CA ASN A 161 -14.94 -7.79 12.83
C ASN A 161 -15.06 -9.31 13.05
N LEU A 162 -14.14 -10.10 12.50
CA LEU A 162 -14.07 -11.56 12.71
C LEU A 162 -13.84 -11.89 14.19
N SER A 163 -12.95 -11.18 14.86
CA SER A 163 -12.66 -11.35 16.28
C SER A 163 -13.86 -10.98 17.15
N ASP A 164 -14.51 -9.84 16.86
CA ASP A 164 -15.69 -9.38 17.60
C ASP A 164 -16.88 -10.36 17.46
N ALA A 165 -17.12 -10.86 16.24
CA ALA A 165 -18.15 -11.88 16.00
C ALA A 165 -17.85 -13.17 16.76
N LYS A 166 -16.61 -13.63 16.79
CA LYS A 166 -16.19 -14.83 17.51
C LYS A 166 -16.35 -14.69 19.02
N LEU A 167 -15.88 -13.58 19.60
CA LEU A 167 -16.06 -13.31 21.03
C LEU A 167 -17.53 -13.28 21.44
N LYS A 168 -18.39 -12.67 20.61
CA LYS A 168 -19.82 -12.62 20.88
C LYS A 168 -20.48 -14.00 20.74
N ASP A 169 -20.04 -14.80 19.78
CA ASP A 169 -20.51 -16.19 19.60
C ASP A 169 -20.17 -17.05 20.84
N ASP A 170 -18.98 -16.91 21.38
CA ASP A 170 -18.55 -17.62 22.58
C ASP A 170 -19.33 -17.15 23.83
N ALA A 171 -19.63 -15.85 23.94
CA ALA A 171 -20.48 -15.31 25.00
C ALA A 171 -21.93 -15.82 24.90
N VAL A 172 -22.52 -15.88 23.68
CA VAL A 172 -23.87 -16.43 23.46
C VAL A 172 -23.89 -17.91 23.82
N LYS A 173 -22.93 -18.72 23.40
CA LYS A 173 -22.83 -20.13 23.76
C LYS A 173 -22.69 -20.34 25.28
N SER A 174 -21.98 -19.46 25.98
CA SER A 174 -21.90 -19.50 27.44
C SER A 174 -23.27 -19.24 28.07
N ASN A 175 -23.99 -18.22 27.59
CA ASN A 175 -25.35 -17.89 28.06
C ASN A 175 -26.33 -19.05 27.80
N GLU A 176 -26.27 -19.71 26.65
CA GLU A 176 -27.10 -20.90 26.34
C GLU A 176 -26.90 -22.03 27.35
N LYS A 177 -25.66 -22.27 27.79
CA LYS A 177 -25.37 -23.24 28.86
C LYS A 177 -25.96 -22.82 30.20
N GLU A 178 -25.89 -21.52 30.53
CA GLU A 178 -26.52 -20.99 31.73
C GLU A 178 -28.04 -21.14 31.68
N GLU A 179 -28.68 -20.92 30.55
CA GLU A 179 -30.12 -21.14 30.36
C GLU A 179 -30.54 -22.58 30.69
N GLN A 180 -29.75 -23.56 30.28
CA GLN A 180 -29.98 -24.97 30.62
C GLN A 180 -29.96 -25.18 32.13
N VAL A 181 -29.02 -24.54 32.84
CA VAL A 181 -28.91 -24.60 34.31
C VAL A 181 -30.15 -23.95 34.95
N TYR A 182 -30.58 -22.76 34.47
CA TYR A 182 -31.76 -22.08 34.99
C TYR A 182 -33.06 -22.89 34.74
N LYS A 183 -33.13 -23.58 33.58
CA LYS A 183 -34.24 -24.49 33.30
C LYS A 183 -34.32 -25.63 34.29
N LEU A 184 -33.18 -26.28 34.59
CA LEU A 184 -33.13 -27.36 35.59
C LEU A 184 -33.48 -26.85 37.00
N GLN A 185 -33.04 -25.66 37.37
CA GLN A 185 -33.38 -25.05 38.67
C GLN A 185 -34.87 -24.73 38.77
N TYR A 186 -35.49 -24.26 37.68
CA TYR A 186 -36.94 -24.03 37.65
C TYR A 186 -37.72 -25.34 37.72
N GLU A 187 -37.37 -26.34 36.91
CA GLU A 187 -38.02 -27.66 36.90
C GLU A 187 -37.90 -28.37 38.25
N SER A 188 -36.78 -28.15 38.96
CA SER A 188 -36.53 -28.68 40.30
C SER A 188 -37.10 -27.82 41.43
N GLY A 189 -37.79 -26.72 41.10
CA GLY A 189 -38.43 -25.85 42.10
C GLY A 189 -37.50 -24.91 42.87
N PHE A 190 -36.23 -24.80 42.49
CA PHE A 190 -35.25 -23.91 43.15
C PHE A 190 -35.45 -22.44 42.80
N ILE A 191 -36.04 -22.12 41.63
CA ILE A 191 -36.35 -20.76 41.24
C ILE A 191 -37.84 -20.65 40.79
N SER A 192 -38.44 -19.47 41.00
CA SER A 192 -39.82 -19.22 40.56
C SER A 192 -39.91 -19.00 39.04
N LYS A 193 -41.12 -19.20 38.49
CA LYS A 193 -41.42 -18.94 37.07
C LYS A 193 -41.05 -17.51 36.66
N ASN A 194 -41.37 -16.52 37.51
CA ASN A 194 -41.06 -15.11 37.20
C ASN A 194 -39.54 -14.89 37.11
N LYS A 195 -38.76 -15.51 38.03
CA LYS A 195 -37.31 -15.43 38.00
C LYS A 195 -36.73 -16.10 36.74
N TYR A 196 -37.23 -17.30 36.40
CA TYR A 196 -36.81 -18.02 35.19
C TYR A 196 -37.10 -17.20 33.94
N THR A 197 -38.34 -16.66 33.77
CA THR A 197 -38.71 -15.83 32.64
C THR A 197 -37.81 -14.56 32.52
N SER A 198 -37.51 -13.90 33.63
CA SER A 198 -36.63 -12.74 33.68
C SER A 198 -35.21 -13.08 33.23
N LEU A 199 -34.69 -14.25 33.60
CA LEU A 199 -33.34 -14.72 33.17
C LEU A 199 -33.31 -15.00 31.67
N LEU A 200 -34.35 -15.60 31.09
CA LEU A 200 -34.43 -15.86 29.64
C LEU A 200 -34.52 -14.57 28.81
N GLN A 201 -35.22 -13.54 29.32
CA GLN A 201 -35.37 -12.26 28.58
C GLN A 201 -34.01 -11.57 28.36
N ASN A 202 -33.02 -11.78 29.23
CA ASN A 202 -31.70 -11.17 29.10
C ASN A 202 -30.87 -11.71 27.94
N ASN A 203 -31.25 -12.86 27.37
CA ASN A 203 -30.47 -13.51 26.30
C ASN A 203 -30.88 -13.16 24.87
N THR A 204 -32.03 -12.48 24.69
CA THR A 204 -32.49 -12.09 23.35
C THR A 204 -31.60 -11.02 22.71
N THR A 205 -31.15 -10.04 23.50
CA THR A 205 -30.25 -8.95 23.03
C THR A 205 -28.92 -9.48 22.54
N PRO A 206 -28.15 -10.32 23.28
CA PRO A 206 -26.89 -10.89 22.84
C PRO A 206 -26.96 -11.66 21.51
N VAL A 207 -28.04 -12.38 21.26
CA VAL A 207 -28.27 -13.14 20.01
C VAL A 207 -28.44 -12.19 18.82
N ASN A 208 -29.19 -11.10 18.99
CA ASN A 208 -29.38 -10.10 17.93
C ASN A 208 -28.07 -9.35 17.64
N GLU A 209 -27.30 -9.02 18.66
CA GLU A 209 -25.97 -8.40 18.52
C GLU A 209 -24.99 -9.32 17.79
N LEU A 210 -24.99 -10.63 18.11
CA LEU A 210 -24.19 -11.61 17.38
C LEU A 210 -24.54 -11.65 15.89
N LYS A 211 -25.82 -11.62 15.56
CA LYS A 211 -26.26 -11.58 14.16
C LYS A 211 -25.70 -10.34 13.45
N GLN A 212 -25.83 -9.17 14.08
CA GLN A 212 -25.30 -7.92 13.53
C GLN A 212 -23.77 -7.97 13.34
N LEU A 213 -23.03 -8.56 14.29
CA LEU A 213 -21.56 -8.70 14.17
C LEU A 213 -21.17 -9.66 13.05
N LYS A 214 -21.91 -10.76 12.84
CA LYS A 214 -21.71 -11.67 11.70
C LYS A 214 -22.01 -10.99 10.36
N ASP A 215 -23.05 -10.18 10.29
CA ASP A 215 -23.39 -9.40 9.10
C ASP A 215 -22.28 -8.35 8.80
N ASN A 216 -21.71 -7.72 9.83
CA ASN A 216 -20.60 -6.78 9.71
C ASN A 216 -19.30 -7.47 9.26
N GLU A 217 -19.01 -8.64 9.81
CA GLU A 217 -17.85 -9.46 9.41
C GLU A 217 -17.93 -9.85 7.93
N GLU A 218 -19.08 -10.37 7.50
CA GLU A 218 -19.28 -10.74 6.09
C GLU A 218 -19.17 -9.52 5.16
N LEU A 219 -19.73 -8.37 5.56
CA LEU A 219 -19.58 -7.13 4.79
C LEU A 219 -18.12 -6.68 4.71
N ALA A 220 -17.37 -6.81 5.79
CA ALA A 220 -15.94 -6.46 5.81
C ALA A 220 -15.13 -7.42 4.91
N ARG A 221 -15.47 -8.72 4.91
CA ARG A 221 -14.90 -9.74 4.02
C ARG A 221 -15.14 -9.40 2.54
N ILE A 222 -16.38 -9.09 2.19
CA ILE A 222 -16.75 -8.70 0.81
C ILE A 222 -15.99 -7.45 0.38
N LYS A 223 -15.92 -6.42 1.24
CA LYS A 223 -15.18 -5.19 0.95
C LYS A 223 -13.69 -5.46 0.72
N LEU A 224 -13.09 -6.30 1.56
CA LEU A 224 -11.69 -6.71 1.41
C LEU A 224 -11.46 -7.43 0.07
N CYS A 225 -12.28 -8.43 -0.26
CA CYS A 225 -12.18 -9.13 -1.53
C CYS A 225 -12.30 -8.18 -2.73
N ASN A 226 -13.26 -7.27 -2.71
CA ASN A 226 -13.43 -6.26 -3.76
C ASN A 226 -12.20 -5.34 -3.86
N THR A 227 -11.63 -4.92 -2.73
CA THR A 227 -10.41 -4.10 -2.70
C THR A 227 -9.22 -4.85 -3.29
N LEU A 228 -9.11 -6.15 -3.02
CA LEU A 228 -8.06 -7.01 -3.57
C LEU A 228 -8.28 -7.37 -5.06
N GLY A 229 -9.49 -7.15 -5.60
CA GLY A 229 -9.86 -7.53 -6.96
C GLY A 229 -10.16 -9.03 -7.14
N ILE A 230 -10.46 -9.75 -6.03
CA ILE A 230 -10.82 -11.16 -6.04
C ILE A 230 -12.32 -11.33 -5.76
N SER A 231 -12.93 -12.38 -6.32
CA SER A 231 -14.35 -12.64 -6.07
C SER A 231 -14.58 -13.13 -4.64
N PRO A 232 -15.56 -12.58 -3.90
CA PRO A 232 -15.92 -13.09 -2.58
C PRO A 232 -16.43 -14.54 -2.59
N GLU A 233 -16.82 -15.07 -3.75
CA GLU A 233 -17.34 -16.42 -3.93
C GLU A 233 -16.23 -17.48 -4.16
N GLU A 234 -14.99 -17.02 -4.37
CA GLU A 234 -13.84 -17.91 -4.49
C GLU A 234 -13.50 -18.58 -3.17
N ASN A 235 -12.77 -19.69 -3.24
CA ASN A 235 -12.27 -20.35 -2.04
C ASN A 235 -11.06 -19.58 -1.49
N ILE A 236 -11.30 -18.73 -0.49
CA ILE A 236 -10.30 -17.84 0.08
C ILE A 236 -10.03 -18.23 1.54
N THR A 237 -8.76 -18.30 1.89
CA THR A 237 -8.30 -18.45 3.28
C THR A 237 -7.53 -17.21 3.69
N PHE A 238 -8.00 -16.54 4.74
CA PHE A 238 -7.31 -15.39 5.33
C PHE A 238 -6.43 -15.85 6.49
N ASN A 239 -5.18 -15.40 6.53
CA ASN A 239 -4.31 -15.62 7.68
C ASN A 239 -4.77 -14.73 8.83
N THR A 240 -5.30 -15.32 9.88
CA THR A 240 -5.83 -14.58 11.05
C THR A 240 -4.78 -14.34 12.12
N ASP A 241 -3.61 -14.96 12.02
CA ASP A 241 -2.52 -14.84 12.97
C ASP A 241 -1.31 -14.16 12.31
N ILE A 242 -1.00 -12.95 12.78
CA ILE A 242 0.19 -12.22 12.36
C ILE A 242 1.33 -12.61 13.32
N THR A 243 2.19 -13.51 12.84
CA THR A 243 3.32 -14.08 13.60
C THR A 243 4.62 -13.30 13.39
N GLN A 244 4.53 -11.99 13.16
CA GLN A 244 5.71 -11.15 12.93
C GLN A 244 6.60 -11.07 14.18
N ASP A 245 7.92 -11.19 13.98
CA ASP A 245 8.91 -10.86 15.02
C ASP A 245 9.05 -9.34 15.14
N PHE A 246 8.40 -8.76 16.14
CA PHE A 246 8.44 -7.32 16.38
C PHE A 246 9.74 -6.82 17.04
N GLU A 247 10.67 -7.69 17.40
CA GLU A 247 11.98 -7.28 17.95
C GLU A 247 12.83 -6.51 16.92
N VAL A 248 12.52 -6.63 15.63
CA VAL A 248 13.15 -5.81 14.57
C VAL A 248 12.85 -4.32 14.75
N ILE A 249 11.67 -4.00 15.30
CA ILE A 249 11.24 -2.60 15.54
C ILE A 249 12.11 -1.95 16.63
N ALA A 250 12.48 -2.72 17.67
CA ALA A 250 13.36 -2.23 18.74
C ALA A 250 14.79 -1.93 18.26
N LYS A 251 15.18 -2.43 17.08
CA LYS A 251 16.52 -2.27 16.50
C LYS A 251 16.58 -1.17 15.42
N ILE A 252 15.46 -0.47 15.16
CA ILE A 252 15.42 0.62 14.18
C ILE A 252 16.38 1.74 14.60
N ASP A 253 17.30 2.09 13.72
CA ASP A 253 18.12 3.29 13.83
C ASP A 253 17.41 4.42 13.06
N TYR A 254 16.73 5.29 13.80
CA TYR A 254 15.96 6.39 13.22
C TYR A 254 16.80 7.31 12.34
N ASN A 255 18.05 7.61 12.73
CA ASN A 255 18.85 8.57 11.97
C ASN A 255 19.29 7.99 10.62
N THR A 256 19.73 6.73 10.61
CA THR A 256 20.07 6.02 9.37
C THR A 256 18.85 5.87 8.45
N ASP A 257 17.67 5.60 9.02
CA ASP A 257 16.44 5.44 8.25
C ASP A 257 15.92 6.79 7.73
N LEU A 258 16.11 7.89 8.49
CA LEU A 258 15.81 9.26 8.05
C LEU A 258 16.65 9.67 6.84
N GLU A 259 17.96 9.41 6.88
CA GLU A 259 18.85 9.69 5.75
C GLU A 259 18.37 8.97 4.48
N LYS A 260 18.02 7.68 4.60
CA LYS A 260 17.48 6.90 3.47
C LYS A 260 16.14 7.44 2.99
N MET A 261 15.24 7.82 3.91
CA MET A 261 13.94 8.38 3.55
C MET A 261 14.12 9.67 2.75
N LEU A 262 14.97 10.59 3.19
CA LEU A 262 15.23 11.84 2.48
C LEU A 262 15.88 11.60 1.10
N GLU A 263 16.80 10.63 1.01
CA GLU A 263 17.45 10.26 -0.25
C GLU A 263 16.47 9.61 -1.23
N ASN A 264 15.54 8.79 -0.74
CA ASN A 264 14.61 8.03 -1.57
C ASN A 264 13.32 8.79 -1.90
N ASN A 265 12.95 9.81 -1.13
CA ASN A 265 11.68 10.51 -1.25
C ASN A 265 11.47 11.06 -2.67
N ILE A 266 10.42 10.61 -3.32
CA ILE A 266 10.12 10.91 -4.71
C ILE A 266 9.89 12.42 -4.91
N GLU A 267 9.18 13.09 -3.98
CA GLU A 267 8.88 14.52 -4.10
C GLU A 267 10.14 15.39 -3.94
N ILE A 268 11.07 14.95 -3.07
CA ILE A 268 12.38 15.60 -2.90
C ILE A 268 13.23 15.41 -4.18
N LYS A 269 13.20 14.22 -4.79
CA LYS A 269 13.90 13.95 -6.06
C LYS A 269 13.33 14.80 -7.19
N ASP A 270 12.00 14.80 -7.37
CA ASP A 270 11.33 15.59 -8.39
C ASP A 270 11.66 17.09 -8.22
N LYS A 271 11.75 17.58 -6.97
CA LYS A 271 12.09 18.99 -6.70
C LYS A 271 13.56 19.32 -6.96
N ASN A 272 14.47 18.37 -6.71
CA ASN A 272 15.89 18.52 -7.10
C ASN A 272 16.05 18.58 -8.61
N ASP A 273 15.36 17.69 -9.34
CA ASP A 273 15.38 17.68 -10.79
C ASP A 273 14.84 19.01 -11.36
N GLU A 274 13.73 19.56 -10.80
CA GLU A 274 13.23 20.88 -11.17
C GLU A 274 14.27 22.01 -10.94
N ILE A 275 15.03 21.95 -9.84
CA ILE A 275 16.08 22.94 -9.55
C ILE A 275 17.23 22.81 -10.53
N ASP A 276 17.63 21.60 -10.89
CA ASP A 276 18.72 21.37 -11.84
C ASP A 276 18.31 21.82 -13.25
N ASP A 277 17.06 21.54 -13.67
CA ASP A 277 16.48 22.07 -14.92
C ASP A 277 16.47 23.60 -14.97
N LEU A 278 16.11 24.26 -13.84
CA LEU A 278 16.18 25.73 -13.74
C LEU A 278 17.60 26.25 -13.91
N LYS A 279 18.61 25.55 -13.37
CA LYS A 279 20.02 25.94 -13.50
C LYS A 279 20.52 25.76 -14.94
N ASP A 280 20.14 24.67 -15.59
CA ASP A 280 20.51 24.43 -16.99
C ASP A 280 19.86 25.45 -17.96
N ALA A 281 18.71 26.03 -17.57
CA ALA A 281 18.01 27.05 -18.33
C ALA A 281 18.47 28.50 -18.03
N GLU A 282 19.60 28.73 -17.33
CA GLU A 282 20.10 30.07 -16.96
C GLU A 282 20.21 31.00 -18.17
N ASP A 283 20.78 30.52 -19.27
CA ASP A 283 21.00 31.29 -20.51
C ASP A 283 19.69 31.70 -21.24
N ASP A 284 18.55 31.08 -20.88
CA ASP A 284 17.24 31.38 -21.48
C ASP A 284 16.55 32.60 -20.85
N TYR A 285 17.11 33.17 -19.77
CA TYR A 285 16.56 34.30 -19.08
C TYR A 285 17.21 35.63 -19.50
N ASP A 286 16.43 36.51 -20.09
CA ASP A 286 16.86 37.90 -20.43
C ASP A 286 17.13 38.76 -19.19
N ASN A 287 16.65 38.37 -17.99
CA ASN A 287 16.79 39.12 -16.73
C ASN A 287 17.29 38.16 -15.63
N GLN A 288 18.54 38.39 -15.22
CA GLN A 288 19.22 37.61 -14.20
C GLN A 288 18.50 37.65 -12.83
N ASP A 289 17.97 38.79 -12.42
CA ASP A 289 17.25 38.90 -11.15
C ASP A 289 16.03 37.97 -11.10
N ILE A 290 15.32 37.81 -12.23
CA ILE A 290 14.17 36.89 -12.32
C ILE A 290 14.63 35.43 -12.20
N TYR A 291 15.72 35.06 -12.83
CA TYR A 291 16.34 33.74 -12.72
C TYR A 291 16.73 33.47 -11.26
N ASP A 292 17.48 34.35 -10.63
CA ASP A 292 17.96 34.22 -9.25
C ASP A 292 16.78 34.03 -8.27
N TYR A 293 15.71 34.84 -8.40
CA TYR A 293 14.51 34.67 -7.58
C TYR A 293 13.80 33.34 -7.80
N LYS A 294 13.77 32.80 -9.01
CA LYS A 294 13.19 31.49 -9.29
C LYS A 294 13.98 30.36 -8.65
N VAL A 295 15.31 30.39 -8.78
CA VAL A 295 16.20 29.41 -8.16
C VAL A 295 16.11 29.49 -6.63
N GLU A 296 16.13 30.71 -6.06
CA GLU A 296 15.95 30.90 -4.62
C GLU A 296 14.61 30.37 -4.13
N LYS A 297 13.52 30.66 -4.84
CA LYS A 297 12.17 30.15 -4.54
C LYS A 297 12.16 28.63 -4.54
N ALA A 298 12.67 27.98 -5.58
CA ALA A 298 12.70 26.53 -5.71
C ALA A 298 13.52 25.86 -4.60
N ASN A 299 14.69 26.45 -4.22
CA ASN A 299 15.47 25.96 -3.09
C ASN A 299 14.75 26.12 -1.74
N ASN A 300 13.99 27.21 -1.54
CA ASN A 300 13.20 27.39 -0.32
C ASN A 300 12.03 26.38 -0.26
N GLU A 301 11.39 26.10 -1.38
CA GLU A 301 10.34 25.06 -1.49
C GLU A 301 10.92 23.67 -1.19
N LEU A 302 12.09 23.32 -1.72
CA LEU A 302 12.80 22.08 -1.40
C LEU A 302 13.06 21.97 0.12
N LYS A 303 13.55 23.04 0.74
CA LYS A 303 13.81 23.03 2.18
C LYS A 303 12.54 22.83 3.01
N LEU A 304 11.43 23.46 2.63
CA LEU A 304 10.13 23.23 3.27
C LEU A 304 9.70 21.76 3.11
N LEU A 305 9.79 21.22 1.91
CA LEU A 305 9.44 19.82 1.62
C LEU A 305 10.27 18.83 2.45
N MET A 306 11.58 19.06 2.58
CA MET A 306 12.46 18.23 3.42
C MET A 306 12.07 18.32 4.91
N ASN A 307 11.76 19.51 5.43
CA ASN A 307 11.33 19.69 6.82
C ASN A 307 9.99 18.99 7.10
N ASP A 308 9.04 19.05 6.16
CA ASP A 308 7.73 18.41 6.27
C ASP A 308 7.87 16.88 6.22
N ALA A 309 8.71 16.37 5.32
CA ALA A 309 9.03 14.94 5.20
C ALA A 309 9.70 14.42 6.49
N GLU A 310 10.69 15.14 7.03
CA GLU A 310 11.37 14.79 8.29
C GLU A 310 10.36 14.77 9.47
N THR A 311 9.50 15.78 9.56
CA THR A 311 8.49 15.87 10.62
C THR A 311 7.52 14.70 10.55
N SER A 312 6.97 14.42 9.35
CA SER A 312 6.03 13.30 9.11
C SER A 312 6.68 11.95 9.42
N PHE A 313 7.92 11.73 9.00
CA PHE A 313 8.65 10.51 9.29
C PHE A 313 8.93 10.33 10.78
N LYS A 314 9.23 11.43 11.50
CA LYS A 314 9.38 11.43 12.96
C LYS A 314 8.09 11.05 13.69
N GLU A 315 6.96 11.57 13.23
CA GLU A 315 5.65 11.23 13.79
C GLU A 315 5.31 9.75 13.57
N GLN A 316 5.59 9.21 12.40
CA GLN A 316 5.42 7.78 12.10
C GLN A 316 6.32 6.91 13.00
N TYR A 317 7.59 7.26 13.13
CA TYR A 317 8.51 6.56 14.04
C TYR A 317 8.01 6.57 15.48
N ASN A 318 7.58 7.71 15.99
CA ASN A 318 7.05 7.84 17.35
C ASN A 318 5.78 6.99 17.54
N THR A 319 4.87 7.00 16.55
CA THR A 319 3.65 6.19 16.54
C THR A 319 3.98 4.69 16.57
N LEU A 320 4.95 4.26 15.77
CA LEU A 320 5.43 2.88 15.71
C LEU A 320 6.02 2.46 17.07
N MET A 321 6.90 3.24 17.65
CA MET A 321 7.55 2.95 18.93
C MET A 321 6.55 2.93 20.10
N ASN A 322 5.59 3.86 20.12
CA ASN A 322 4.52 3.89 21.11
C ASN A 322 3.62 2.64 21.01
N SER A 323 3.27 2.22 19.79
CA SER A 323 2.51 1.00 19.54
C SER A 323 3.26 -0.25 19.99
N TYR A 324 4.56 -0.33 19.70
CA TYR A 324 5.44 -1.41 20.15
C TYR A 324 5.50 -1.51 21.67
N ASN A 325 5.73 -0.39 22.36
CA ASN A 325 5.77 -0.36 23.82
C ASN A 325 4.42 -0.71 24.47
N SER A 326 3.30 -0.32 23.84
CA SER A 326 1.95 -0.67 24.30
C SER A 326 1.69 -2.19 24.25
N ILE A 327 2.20 -2.87 23.23
CA ILE A 327 2.08 -4.33 23.12
C ILE A 327 2.87 -5.02 24.22
N LYS A 328 4.07 -4.57 24.53
CA LYS A 328 4.90 -5.14 25.59
C LYS A 328 4.17 -5.11 26.94
N SER A 329 3.55 -3.97 27.28
CA SER A 329 2.73 -3.85 28.49
C SER A 329 1.50 -4.77 28.47
N SER A 330 0.91 -5.00 27.30
CA SER A 330 -0.25 -5.88 27.16
C SER A 330 0.09 -7.34 27.38
N TYR A 331 1.28 -7.80 27.01
CA TYR A 331 1.74 -9.17 27.31
C TYR A 331 1.79 -9.45 28.80
N ASP A 332 2.28 -8.50 29.60
CA ASP A 332 2.34 -8.67 31.07
C ASP A 332 0.94 -8.80 31.66
N SER A 333 -0.02 -7.99 31.19
CA SER A 333 -1.41 -8.09 31.64
C SER A 333 -2.05 -9.43 31.27
N ILE A 334 -1.87 -9.91 30.04
CA ILE A 334 -2.38 -11.22 29.60
C ILE A 334 -1.79 -12.37 30.43
N ASN A 335 -0.51 -12.33 30.77
CA ASN A 335 0.10 -13.35 31.61
C ASN A 335 -0.50 -13.37 33.01
N GLN A 336 -0.80 -12.20 33.60
CA GLN A 336 -1.50 -12.12 34.89
C GLN A 336 -2.91 -12.70 34.81
N GLU A 337 -3.66 -12.40 33.76
CA GLU A 337 -5.02 -12.92 33.56
C GLU A 337 -5.04 -14.43 33.34
N LYS A 338 -4.08 -14.98 32.56
CA LYS A 338 -3.91 -16.43 32.44
C LYS A 338 -3.69 -17.12 33.80
N ASN A 339 -2.91 -16.50 34.65
CA ASN A 339 -2.72 -17.01 36.01
C ASN A 339 -4.02 -16.92 36.83
N THR A 340 -4.76 -15.82 36.75
CA THR A 340 -6.05 -15.64 37.40
C THR A 340 -7.04 -16.69 36.94
N TYR A 341 -7.19 -16.88 35.62
CA TYR A 341 -8.05 -17.91 35.04
C TYR A 341 -7.68 -19.33 35.54
N SER A 342 -6.39 -19.68 35.57
CA SER A 342 -5.91 -20.95 36.08
C SER A 342 -6.25 -21.15 37.56
N ILE A 343 -6.14 -20.10 38.37
CA ILE A 343 -6.56 -20.11 39.78
C ILE A 343 -8.07 -20.31 39.89
N MET A 344 -8.87 -19.64 39.04
CA MET A 344 -10.32 -19.82 39.06
C MET A 344 -10.73 -21.25 38.67
N GLN A 345 -10.09 -21.86 37.68
CA GLN A 345 -10.28 -23.26 37.34
C GLN A 345 -10.00 -24.18 38.52
N THR A 346 -8.86 -23.97 39.21
CA THR A 346 -8.50 -24.76 40.41
C THR A 346 -9.53 -24.58 41.53
N LYS A 347 -10.01 -23.36 41.79
CA LYS A 347 -11.06 -23.11 42.76
C LYS A 347 -12.37 -23.82 42.43
N TYR A 348 -12.71 -23.88 41.15
CA TYR A 348 -13.88 -24.60 40.66
C TYR A 348 -13.76 -26.12 40.92
N ASP A 349 -12.62 -26.70 40.61
CA ASP A 349 -12.37 -28.14 40.84
C ASP A 349 -12.52 -28.53 42.32
N TYR A 350 -12.21 -27.61 43.24
CA TYR A 350 -12.43 -27.79 44.66
C TYR A 350 -13.81 -27.28 45.16
N GLY A 351 -14.68 -26.83 44.29
CA GLY A 351 -16.07 -26.38 44.62
C GLY A 351 -16.13 -25.01 45.30
N PHE A 352 -15.08 -24.17 45.25
CA PHE A 352 -15.08 -22.85 45.87
C PHE A 352 -15.72 -21.74 45.03
N VAL A 353 -15.82 -21.96 43.75
CA VAL A 353 -16.46 -21.02 42.79
C VAL A 353 -17.40 -21.76 41.84
N SER A 354 -18.35 -21.06 41.24
CA SER A 354 -19.27 -21.61 40.26
C SER A 354 -18.68 -21.71 38.86
N GLN A 355 -19.24 -22.58 38.05
CA GLN A 355 -18.87 -22.64 36.60
C GLN A 355 -19.07 -21.29 35.90
N LYS A 356 -20.09 -20.50 36.33
CA LYS A 356 -20.31 -19.17 35.79
C LYS A 356 -19.13 -18.25 36.02
N GLU A 357 -18.56 -18.23 37.23
CA GLU A 357 -17.40 -17.39 37.57
C GLU A 357 -16.18 -17.77 36.73
N VAL A 358 -15.98 -19.07 36.46
CA VAL A 358 -14.90 -19.55 35.57
C VAL A 358 -15.16 -19.11 34.12
N ASN A 359 -16.41 -19.18 33.65
CA ASN A 359 -16.77 -18.76 32.28
C ASN A 359 -16.62 -17.25 32.10
N ASP A 360 -17.00 -16.44 33.11
CA ASP A 360 -16.87 -14.98 33.09
C ASP A 360 -15.36 -14.58 33.04
N GLU A 361 -14.50 -15.24 33.80
CA GLU A 361 -13.06 -15.02 33.77
C GLU A 361 -12.44 -15.44 32.41
N LYS A 362 -12.90 -16.58 31.86
CA LYS A 362 -12.48 -17.01 30.52
C LYS A 362 -12.84 -15.99 29.45
N LEU A 363 -14.05 -15.44 29.50
CA LEU A 363 -14.49 -14.41 28.56
C LEU A 363 -13.67 -13.13 28.69
N THR A 364 -13.27 -12.75 29.92
CA THR A 364 -12.37 -11.62 30.16
C THR A 364 -11.00 -11.87 29.52
N LEU A 365 -10.41 -13.04 29.76
CA LEU A 365 -9.15 -13.43 29.14
C LEU A 365 -9.21 -13.40 27.60
N ASP A 366 -10.26 -14.02 27.02
CA ASP A 366 -10.45 -14.07 25.56
C ASP A 366 -10.61 -12.67 24.95
N THR A 367 -11.32 -11.77 25.64
CA THR A 367 -11.50 -10.38 25.26
C THR A 367 -10.15 -9.64 25.20
N ASN A 368 -9.31 -9.83 26.21
CA ASN A 368 -8.02 -9.16 26.31
C ASN A 368 -6.98 -9.77 25.36
N GLU A 369 -7.03 -11.09 25.10
CA GLU A 369 -6.23 -11.73 24.05
C GLU A 369 -6.61 -11.20 22.64
N SER A 370 -7.91 -11.02 22.37
CA SER A 370 -8.38 -10.41 21.14
C SER A 370 -7.91 -8.96 21.00
N ALA A 371 -8.00 -8.17 22.06
CA ALA A 371 -7.49 -6.80 22.07
C ALA A 371 -5.96 -6.73 21.84
N LEU A 372 -5.20 -7.68 22.38
CA LEU A 372 -3.76 -7.80 22.10
C LEU A 372 -3.53 -8.12 20.62
N GLN A 373 -4.28 -9.05 20.05
CA GLN A 373 -4.16 -9.39 18.63
C GLN A 373 -4.48 -8.18 17.72
N ALA A 374 -5.51 -7.42 18.04
CA ALA A 374 -5.83 -6.18 17.31
C ALA A 374 -4.67 -5.16 17.38
N LYS A 375 -4.03 -5.00 18.55
CA LYS A 375 -2.83 -4.16 18.70
C LYS A 375 -1.65 -4.66 17.88
N LYS A 376 -1.41 -5.97 17.81
CA LYS A 376 -0.36 -6.58 16.98
C LYS A 376 -0.61 -6.30 15.50
N ASN A 377 -1.85 -6.46 15.06
CA ASN A 377 -2.25 -6.20 13.69
C ASN A 377 -1.98 -4.72 13.32
N THR A 378 -2.38 -3.79 14.20
CA THR A 378 -2.12 -2.35 14.03
C THR A 378 -0.63 -2.03 14.01
N LEU A 379 0.15 -2.61 14.92
CA LEU A 379 1.61 -2.42 14.95
C LEU A 379 2.25 -2.87 13.64
N TYR A 380 1.81 -4.00 13.11
CA TYR A 380 2.38 -4.53 11.87
C TYR A 380 2.09 -3.60 10.67
N VAL A 381 0.86 -3.09 10.55
CA VAL A 381 0.53 -2.09 9.51
C VAL A 381 1.35 -0.81 9.69
N ASN A 382 1.49 -0.31 10.92
CA ASN A 382 2.32 0.86 11.18
C ASN A 382 3.80 0.60 10.79
N TYR A 383 4.29 -0.61 11.00
CA TYR A 383 5.64 -0.99 10.59
C TYR A 383 5.78 -1.06 9.06
N LEU A 384 4.80 -1.62 8.35
CA LEU A 384 4.80 -1.63 6.90
C LEU A 384 4.75 -0.21 6.32
N ASN A 385 3.92 0.67 6.87
CA ASN A 385 3.85 2.08 6.46
C ASN A 385 5.18 2.80 6.71
N TYR A 386 5.81 2.56 7.86
CA TYR A 386 7.15 3.10 8.17
C TYR A 386 8.20 2.66 7.14
N LEU A 387 8.22 1.37 6.79
CA LEU A 387 9.13 0.85 5.78
C LEU A 387 8.86 1.47 4.40
N GLN A 388 7.61 1.65 4.04
CA GLN A 388 7.19 2.24 2.78
C GLN A 388 7.63 3.70 2.66
N THR A 389 7.42 4.50 3.71
CA THR A 389 7.89 5.90 3.76
C THR A 389 9.42 5.98 3.74
N LYS A 390 10.13 5.06 4.40
CA LYS A 390 11.59 4.96 4.33
C LYS A 390 12.09 4.72 2.90
N GLU A 391 11.35 3.97 2.09
CA GLU A 391 11.69 3.72 0.67
C GLU A 391 11.21 4.84 -0.27
N GLY A 392 10.65 5.94 0.29
CA GLY A 392 10.39 7.18 -0.44
C GLY A 392 8.94 7.38 -0.92
N TYR A 393 8.01 6.55 -0.45
CA TYR A 393 6.60 6.60 -0.84
C TYR A 393 5.71 7.29 0.20
#